data_949bbc3d8058ed0f239b56467f695b65
#
_entry.id   949bbc3d8058ed0f239b56467f695b65
#
_cell.length_a   1.000
_cell.length_b   1.000
_cell.length_c   1.000
_cell.angle_alpha   90.00
_cell.angle_beta   90.00
_cell.angle_gamma   90.00
#
_symmetry.space_group_name_H-M   'P 1'
#
loop_
_entity.id
_entity.type
_entity.pdbx_description
1 polymer ?
#
loop_
_entity_poly.entity_id
_entity_poly.type
_entity_poly.pdbx_seq_one_letter_code
_entity_poly.pdbx_strand_id
1 'polypeptide(L)'
;MKKILIIAGSCSNGGAGLQADIKACAHFGCYSATAVTALTAENTDKIKNIVSLEPSFIADQLEMLSAEFSFDAVKIGMLFNEPIMDVVQSFLEKNSAPVVLDPVCVSKMGHKLIKDSAIERLKELMKFAAVTTPNLREADVLFGDDFTNLPCDVIVKKHIVAGKSIDTLYRKNGSVQNFETPLADPLVIIGAGCTFSSSLACLLARGESLESAIQQGKEYIYNAIITGIDTNLGVRKLLNHGVKF
;
A
#
# COMPACT_ATOMS: atom_id res chain seq x y z
N MET A 1 8.48 20.73 2.13
CA MET A 1 8.50 19.27 1.90
C MET A 1 7.17 18.71 2.36
N LYS A 2 6.49 17.91 1.54
CA LYS A 2 5.24 17.25 1.90
C LYS A 2 5.46 16.17 2.95
N LYS A 3 4.53 16.01 3.88
CA LYS A 3 4.61 15.09 5.03
C LYS A 3 3.58 13.98 4.89
N ILE A 4 4.02 12.76 4.89
CA ILE A 4 3.19 11.57 4.72
C ILE A 4 3.19 10.78 6.03
N LEU A 5 2.00 10.48 6.56
CA LEU A 5 1.87 9.49 7.62
C LEU A 5 1.73 8.09 7.01
N ILE A 6 2.57 7.18 7.47
CA ILE A 6 2.51 5.77 7.07
C ILE A 6 2.06 4.94 8.28
N ILE A 7 0.96 4.20 8.13
CA ILE A 7 0.44 3.28 9.15
C ILE A 7 0.56 1.87 8.57
N ALA A 8 1.54 1.09 8.99
CA ALA A 8 1.80 -0.22 8.40
C ALA A 8 2.71 -1.11 9.26
N GLY A 9 2.86 -2.36 8.87
CA GLY A 9 3.81 -3.29 9.47
C GLY A 9 5.25 -3.05 9.01
N SER A 10 6.20 -3.39 9.88
CA SER A 10 7.64 -3.33 9.61
C SER A 10 8.14 -4.66 9.03
N CYS A 11 8.83 -4.60 7.91
CA CYS A 11 9.36 -5.75 7.16
C CYS A 11 10.88 -5.86 7.35
N SER A 12 11.34 -6.94 8.01
CA SER A 12 12.76 -7.09 8.40
C SER A 12 13.74 -7.17 7.21
N ASN A 13 13.28 -7.65 6.04
CA ASN A 13 14.13 -7.70 4.85
C ASN A 13 14.26 -6.35 4.13
N GLY A 14 13.49 -5.34 4.55
CA GLY A 14 13.55 -4.00 3.99
C GLY A 14 12.90 -3.84 2.61
N GLY A 15 12.27 -4.87 2.05
CA GLY A 15 11.69 -4.85 0.71
C GLY A 15 10.21 -4.49 0.65
N ALA A 16 9.49 -4.55 1.77
CA ALA A 16 8.06 -4.27 1.85
C ALA A 16 7.73 -3.43 3.10
N GLY A 17 6.46 -3.26 3.43
CA GLY A 17 5.97 -2.57 4.61
C GLY A 17 6.55 -1.16 4.75
N LEU A 18 6.71 -0.72 5.99
CA LEU A 18 7.25 0.62 6.32
C LEU A 18 8.56 0.94 5.60
N GLN A 19 9.45 -0.05 5.45
CA GLN A 19 10.76 0.16 4.83
C GLN A 19 10.65 0.50 3.34
N ALA A 20 9.75 -0.16 2.62
CA ALA A 20 9.46 0.18 1.23
C ALA A 20 8.74 1.53 1.13
N ASP A 21 7.80 1.79 2.03
CA ASP A 21 7.02 3.02 2.09
C ASP A 21 7.93 4.25 2.31
N ILE A 22 8.83 4.19 3.30
CA ILE A 22 9.82 5.25 3.59
C ILE A 22 10.72 5.51 2.38
N LYS A 23 11.21 4.45 1.72
CA LYS A 23 12.06 4.59 0.53
C LYS A 23 11.30 5.23 -0.64
N ALA A 24 10.04 4.86 -0.86
CA ALA A 24 9.19 5.50 -1.87
C ALA A 24 8.96 6.99 -1.54
N CYS A 25 8.65 7.31 -0.28
CA CYS A 25 8.50 8.71 0.14
C CYS A 25 9.78 9.52 -0.09
N ALA A 26 10.94 8.97 0.24
CA ALA A 26 12.23 9.61 0.01
C ALA A 26 12.50 9.84 -1.48
N HIS A 27 12.17 8.86 -2.35
CA HIS A 27 12.28 8.98 -3.80
C HIS A 27 11.45 10.16 -4.34
N PHE A 28 10.20 10.31 -3.88
CA PHE A 28 9.32 11.41 -4.28
C PHE A 28 9.57 12.72 -3.50
N GLY A 29 10.64 12.82 -2.73
CA GLY A 29 11.02 14.04 -2.00
C GLY A 29 10.04 14.42 -0.89
N CYS A 30 9.35 13.44 -0.28
CA CYS A 30 8.45 13.61 0.85
C CYS A 30 9.12 13.18 2.16
N TYR A 31 8.75 13.86 3.25
CA TYR A 31 9.05 13.38 4.60
C TYR A 31 8.02 12.33 5.00
N SER A 32 8.47 11.26 5.65
CA SER A 32 7.57 10.21 6.16
C SER A 32 7.70 10.06 7.67
N ALA A 33 6.57 10.14 8.38
CA ALA A 33 6.43 9.70 9.76
C ALA A 33 5.68 8.35 9.77
N THR A 34 5.93 7.50 10.77
CA THR A 34 5.44 6.13 10.76
C THR A 34 4.75 5.75 12.06
N ALA A 35 3.58 5.11 11.98
CA ALA A 35 2.95 4.37 13.05
C ALA A 35 3.04 2.87 12.72
N VAL A 36 3.77 2.13 13.55
CA VAL A 36 4.05 0.71 13.35
C VAL A 36 2.89 -0.13 13.90
N THR A 37 2.33 -1.03 13.08
CA THR A 37 1.21 -1.91 13.47
C THR A 37 1.66 -3.30 13.89
N ALA A 38 2.71 -3.82 13.24
CA ALA A 38 3.28 -5.13 13.51
C ALA A 38 4.75 -5.20 13.08
N LEU A 39 5.47 -6.17 13.62
CA LEU A 39 6.84 -6.48 13.22
C LEU A 39 6.86 -7.86 12.56
N THR A 40 7.54 -8.01 11.42
CA THR A 40 7.74 -9.31 10.78
C THR A 40 9.18 -9.74 10.81
N ALA A 41 9.40 -11.02 11.13
CA ALA A 41 10.66 -11.69 10.92
C ALA A 41 10.58 -12.46 9.60
N GLU A 42 11.02 -11.83 8.51
CA GLU A 42 10.88 -12.38 7.18
C GLU A 42 12.10 -12.15 6.29
N ASN A 43 12.20 -12.96 5.26
CA ASN A 43 13.14 -12.81 4.15
C ASN A 43 12.36 -12.86 2.81
N THR A 44 13.05 -12.92 1.69
CA THR A 44 12.42 -12.98 0.36
C THR A 44 11.68 -14.28 0.07
N ASP A 45 11.89 -15.32 0.86
CA ASP A 45 11.27 -16.64 0.71
C ASP A 45 10.02 -16.78 1.59
N LYS A 46 10.14 -16.47 2.89
CA LYS A 46 9.08 -16.74 3.89
C LYS A 46 9.02 -15.73 5.02
N ILE A 47 7.84 -15.67 5.63
CA ILE A 47 7.61 -15.04 6.93
C ILE A 47 7.75 -16.13 8.01
N LYS A 48 8.68 -15.96 8.94
CA LYS A 48 8.89 -16.88 10.05
C LYS A 48 8.02 -16.57 11.25
N ASN A 49 7.83 -15.28 11.54
CA ASN A 49 7.04 -14.82 12.68
C ASN A 49 6.49 -13.41 12.44
N ILE A 50 5.35 -13.11 13.07
CA ILE A 50 4.72 -11.79 13.09
C ILE A 50 4.37 -11.47 14.54
N VAL A 51 4.77 -10.28 15.00
CA VAL A 51 4.38 -9.73 16.30
C VAL A 51 3.51 -8.52 16.05
N SER A 52 2.23 -8.61 16.42
CA SER A 52 1.32 -7.47 16.43
C SER A 52 1.67 -6.55 17.61
N LEU A 53 1.64 -5.25 17.39
CA LEU A 53 1.73 -4.29 18.49
C LEU A 53 0.37 -4.12 19.16
N GLU A 54 0.41 -3.73 20.44
CA GLU A 54 -0.81 -3.44 21.22
C GLU A 54 -1.54 -2.23 20.62
N PRO A 55 -2.88 -2.30 20.46
CA PRO A 55 -3.66 -1.19 19.91
C PRO A 55 -3.46 0.13 20.65
N SER A 56 -3.31 0.10 21.98
CA SER A 56 -3.02 1.29 22.80
C SER A 56 -1.71 1.95 22.41
N PHE A 57 -0.65 1.16 22.13
CA PHE A 57 0.63 1.72 21.70
C PHE A 57 0.56 2.33 20.31
N ILE A 58 -0.29 1.79 19.41
CA ILE A 58 -0.53 2.39 18.09
C ILE A 58 -1.28 3.72 18.25
N ALA A 59 -2.25 3.79 19.19
CA ALA A 59 -2.94 5.03 19.51
C ALA A 59 -1.96 6.09 20.02
N ASP A 60 -1.04 5.74 20.92
CA ASP A 60 0.01 6.62 21.44
C ASP A 60 0.91 7.15 20.30
N GLN A 61 1.34 6.28 19.37
CA GLN A 61 2.12 6.71 18.19
C GLN A 61 1.33 7.74 17.36
N LEU A 62 0.05 7.49 17.06
CA LEU A 62 -0.78 8.39 16.27
C LEU A 62 -1.05 9.71 16.98
N GLU A 63 -1.25 9.69 18.29
CA GLU A 63 -1.42 10.89 19.12
C GLU A 63 -0.17 11.78 19.08
N MET A 64 0.99 11.20 19.37
CA MET A 64 2.26 11.93 19.37
C MET A 64 2.59 12.52 18.01
N LEU A 65 2.35 11.77 16.93
CA LEU A 65 2.57 12.26 15.57
C LEU A 65 1.59 13.35 15.17
N SER A 66 0.33 13.26 15.60
CA SER A 66 -0.69 14.27 15.31
C SER A 66 -0.45 15.58 16.09
N ALA A 67 0.17 15.49 17.25
CA ALA A 67 0.57 16.66 18.03
C ALA A 67 1.74 17.43 17.38
N GLU A 68 2.59 16.73 16.62
CA GLU A 68 3.78 17.30 16.01
C GLU A 68 3.57 17.72 14.54
N PHE A 69 2.76 16.95 13.78
CA PHE A 69 2.64 17.13 12.33
C PHE A 69 1.20 17.34 11.88
N SER A 70 1.03 18.24 10.92
CA SER A 70 -0.11 18.20 9.99
C SER A 70 0.33 17.44 8.73
N PHE A 71 -0.34 16.33 8.43
CA PHE A 71 0.01 15.49 7.29
C PHE A 71 -0.67 15.93 6.01
N ASP A 72 0.05 15.84 4.88
CA ASP A 72 -0.48 16.16 3.53
C ASP A 72 -1.14 14.94 2.87
N ALA A 73 -0.82 13.73 3.31
CA ALA A 73 -1.51 12.49 2.97
C ALA A 73 -1.24 11.39 4.01
N VAL A 74 -2.09 10.38 4.03
CA VAL A 74 -1.94 9.18 4.85
C VAL A 74 -1.86 7.96 3.94
N LYS A 75 -0.86 7.09 4.15
CA LYS A 75 -0.80 5.76 3.54
C LYS A 75 -1.07 4.70 4.60
N ILE A 76 -2.03 3.82 4.34
CA ILE A 76 -2.33 2.67 5.19
C ILE A 76 -1.91 1.39 4.48
N GLY A 77 -1.17 0.54 5.17
CA GLY A 77 -0.81 -0.80 4.74
C GLY A 77 -1.40 -1.88 5.64
N MET A 78 -0.60 -2.88 6.03
CA MET A 78 -1.05 -4.00 6.86
C MET A 78 -1.47 -3.54 8.26
N LEU A 79 -2.74 -3.80 8.63
CA LEU A 79 -3.31 -3.47 9.95
C LEU A 79 -3.39 -4.68 10.89
N PHE A 80 -3.23 -5.88 10.37
CA PHE A 80 -3.15 -7.17 11.07
C PHE A 80 -4.44 -7.66 11.72
N ASN A 81 -5.15 -6.87 12.54
CA ASN A 81 -6.37 -7.30 13.26
C ASN A 81 -7.37 -6.15 13.45
N GLU A 82 -8.60 -6.51 13.87
CA GLU A 82 -9.71 -5.58 14.05
C GLU A 82 -9.44 -4.51 15.12
N PRO A 83 -8.90 -4.81 16.32
CA PRO A 83 -8.62 -3.76 17.31
C PRO A 83 -7.67 -2.67 16.81
N ILE A 84 -6.70 -3.02 15.95
CA ILE A 84 -5.83 -2.04 15.30
C ILE A 84 -6.63 -1.20 14.29
N MET A 85 -7.54 -1.84 13.53
CA MET A 85 -8.42 -1.13 12.59
C MET A 85 -9.32 -0.13 13.31
N ASP A 86 -9.80 -0.43 14.53
CA ASP A 86 -10.61 0.46 15.34
C ASP A 86 -9.83 1.73 15.77
N VAL A 87 -8.58 1.55 16.19
CA VAL A 87 -7.69 2.67 16.50
C VAL A 87 -7.44 3.54 15.28
N VAL A 88 -7.15 2.91 14.14
CA VAL A 88 -6.91 3.63 12.88
C VAL A 88 -8.17 4.37 12.42
N GLN A 89 -9.36 3.78 12.54
CA GLN A 89 -10.60 4.48 12.23
C GLN A 89 -10.79 5.71 13.09
N SER A 90 -10.60 5.60 14.42
CA SER A 90 -10.73 6.73 15.33
C SER A 90 -9.78 7.89 14.99
N PHE A 91 -8.62 7.59 14.44
CA PHE A 91 -7.71 8.58 13.87
C PHE A 91 -8.25 9.18 12.57
N LEU A 92 -8.75 8.34 11.64
CA LEU A 92 -9.25 8.78 10.34
C LEU A 92 -10.48 9.68 10.43
N GLU A 93 -11.34 9.48 11.42
CA GLU A 93 -12.50 10.33 11.70
C GLU A 93 -12.14 11.80 11.96
N LYS A 94 -10.90 12.04 12.39
CA LYS A 94 -10.36 13.38 12.66
C LYS A 94 -9.40 13.87 11.58
N ASN A 95 -9.09 13.02 10.60
CA ASN A 95 -8.14 13.32 9.53
C ASN A 95 -8.84 13.95 8.33
N SER A 96 -8.24 15.00 7.77
CA SER A 96 -8.73 15.66 6.55
C SER A 96 -7.83 15.45 5.32
N ALA A 97 -6.65 14.86 5.51
CA ALA A 97 -5.72 14.58 4.43
C ALA A 97 -6.18 13.39 3.58
N PRO A 98 -5.90 13.34 2.27
CA PRO A 98 -6.23 12.20 1.44
C PRO A 98 -5.57 10.91 1.95
N VAL A 99 -6.33 9.82 1.96
CA VAL A 99 -5.91 8.51 2.44
C VAL A 99 -5.75 7.56 1.26
N VAL A 100 -4.59 6.92 1.15
CA VAL A 100 -4.34 5.79 0.25
C VAL A 100 -4.29 4.51 1.07
N LEU A 101 -5.23 3.60 0.84
CA LEU A 101 -5.32 2.34 1.57
C LEU A 101 -4.89 1.16 0.69
N ASP A 102 -3.80 0.49 1.08
CA ASP A 102 -3.39 -0.79 0.51
C ASP A 102 -4.01 -1.92 1.36
N PRO A 103 -5.06 -2.62 0.87
CA PRO A 103 -5.87 -3.50 1.70
C PRO A 103 -5.23 -4.88 1.84
N VAL A 104 -4.09 -4.93 2.53
CA VAL A 104 -3.28 -6.13 2.71
C VAL A 104 -4.05 -7.17 3.53
N CYS A 105 -4.86 -8.00 2.89
CA CYS A 105 -5.66 -9.05 3.52
C CYS A 105 -5.29 -10.47 3.08
N VAL A 106 -4.53 -10.61 1.97
CA VAL A 106 -4.11 -11.90 1.44
C VAL A 106 -2.59 -11.89 1.21
N SER A 107 -1.90 -12.92 1.69
CA SER A 107 -0.47 -13.07 1.42
C SER A 107 -0.21 -13.35 -0.08
N LYS A 108 1.03 -13.12 -0.54
CA LYS A 108 1.44 -13.49 -1.90
C LYS A 108 1.26 -14.98 -2.21
N MET A 109 1.26 -15.82 -1.18
CA MET A 109 1.01 -17.28 -1.29
C MET A 109 -0.48 -17.62 -1.36
N GLY A 110 -1.39 -16.64 -1.26
CA GLY A 110 -2.83 -16.84 -1.30
C GLY A 110 -3.46 -17.19 0.05
N HIS A 111 -2.70 -17.17 1.14
CA HIS A 111 -3.27 -17.38 2.48
C HIS A 111 -3.92 -16.10 2.98
N LYS A 112 -5.14 -16.18 3.52
CA LYS A 112 -5.77 -15.08 4.23
C LYS A 112 -4.88 -14.67 5.41
N LEU A 113 -4.56 -13.39 5.49
CA LEU A 113 -3.75 -12.81 6.58
C LEU A 113 -4.63 -12.29 7.71
N ILE A 114 -5.91 -12.10 7.45
CA ILE A 114 -6.91 -11.58 8.39
C ILE A 114 -8.15 -12.47 8.40
N LYS A 115 -8.93 -12.43 9.49
CA LYS A 115 -10.19 -13.15 9.62
C LYS A 115 -11.30 -12.52 8.75
N ASP A 116 -12.38 -13.28 8.46
CA ASP A 116 -13.50 -12.78 7.66
C ASP A 116 -14.19 -11.56 8.30
N SER A 117 -14.32 -11.52 9.62
CA SER A 117 -14.83 -10.35 10.36
C SER A 117 -13.94 -9.10 10.15
N ALA A 118 -12.64 -9.27 10.07
CA ALA A 118 -11.71 -8.19 9.78
C ALA A 118 -11.77 -7.70 8.33
N ILE A 119 -12.27 -8.52 7.38
CA ILE A 119 -12.52 -8.09 5.99
C ILE A 119 -13.64 -7.04 5.95
N GLU A 120 -14.75 -7.28 6.63
CA GLU A 120 -15.84 -6.30 6.71
C GLU A 120 -15.38 -5.01 7.40
N ARG A 121 -14.55 -5.15 8.44
CA ARG A 121 -13.96 -3.99 9.11
C ARG A 121 -13.02 -3.18 8.20
N LEU A 122 -12.27 -3.86 7.35
CA LEU A 122 -11.42 -3.23 6.33
C LEU A 122 -12.26 -2.47 5.29
N LYS A 123 -13.41 -3.01 4.86
CA LYS A 123 -14.36 -2.30 3.98
C LYS A 123 -14.92 -1.02 4.61
N GLU A 124 -15.17 -1.03 5.92
CA GLU A 124 -15.57 0.20 6.63
C GLU A 124 -14.46 1.27 6.57
N LEU A 125 -13.20 0.87 6.77
CA LEU A 125 -12.08 1.80 6.65
C LEU A 125 -11.91 2.38 5.25
N MET A 126 -12.28 1.64 4.19
CA MET A 126 -12.23 2.15 2.81
C MET A 126 -13.11 3.38 2.61
N LYS A 127 -14.16 3.59 3.41
CA LYS A 127 -15.01 4.79 3.33
C LYS A 127 -14.26 6.10 3.63
N PHE A 128 -13.13 6.01 4.34
CA PHE A 128 -12.25 7.13 4.62
C PHE A 128 -11.16 7.32 3.57
N ALA A 129 -10.98 6.34 2.66
CA ALA A 129 -9.94 6.40 1.65
C ALA A 129 -10.38 7.24 0.44
N ALA A 130 -9.44 8.01 -0.10
CA ALA A 130 -9.58 8.58 -1.44
C ALA A 130 -9.47 7.49 -2.50
N VAL A 131 -8.59 6.52 -2.25
CA VAL A 131 -8.36 5.38 -3.15
C VAL A 131 -7.84 4.17 -2.37
N THR A 132 -8.28 2.97 -2.78
CA THR A 132 -7.73 1.69 -2.32
C THR A 132 -7.04 0.95 -3.47
N THR A 133 -6.00 0.16 -3.15
CA THR A 133 -5.12 -0.45 -4.15
C THR A 133 -5.01 -1.97 -4.02
N PRO A 134 -6.10 -2.74 -4.11
CA PRO A 134 -6.05 -4.19 -4.03
C PRO A 134 -5.29 -4.82 -5.22
N ASN A 135 -4.60 -5.93 -4.99
CA ASN A 135 -4.24 -6.84 -6.06
C ASN A 135 -5.46 -7.69 -6.48
N LEU A 136 -5.35 -8.48 -7.55
CA LEU A 136 -6.44 -9.31 -8.07
C LEU A 136 -7.11 -10.19 -7.02
N ARG A 137 -6.33 -10.84 -6.14
CA ARG A 137 -6.85 -11.73 -5.09
C ARG A 137 -7.55 -10.96 -3.98
N GLU A 138 -6.99 -9.82 -3.62
CA GLU A 138 -7.60 -8.91 -2.64
C GLU A 138 -8.89 -8.31 -3.19
N ALA A 139 -8.92 -7.93 -4.46
CA ALA A 139 -10.11 -7.43 -5.13
C ALA A 139 -11.23 -8.48 -5.18
N ASP A 140 -10.90 -9.72 -5.49
CA ASP A 140 -11.83 -10.85 -5.46
C ASP A 140 -12.45 -11.06 -4.06
N VAL A 141 -11.61 -11.05 -3.02
CA VAL A 141 -12.07 -11.19 -1.62
C VAL A 141 -12.94 -10.00 -1.16
N LEU A 142 -12.62 -8.79 -1.60
CA LEU A 142 -13.26 -7.56 -1.14
C LEU A 142 -14.54 -7.22 -1.92
N PHE A 143 -14.56 -7.47 -3.21
CA PHE A 143 -15.59 -7.00 -4.12
C PHE A 143 -16.21 -8.13 -4.97
N GLY A 144 -15.52 -9.28 -5.11
CA GLY A 144 -15.90 -10.28 -6.11
C GLY A 144 -15.89 -9.65 -7.50
N ASP A 145 -17.00 -9.83 -8.22
CA ASP A 145 -17.19 -9.25 -9.55
C ASP A 145 -17.97 -7.92 -9.54
N ASP A 146 -18.35 -7.41 -8.34
CA ASP A 146 -19.18 -6.20 -8.22
C ASP A 146 -18.33 -4.95 -7.89
N PHE A 147 -18.13 -4.11 -8.90
CA PHE A 147 -17.48 -2.81 -8.80
C PHE A 147 -18.47 -1.64 -8.94
N THR A 148 -19.76 -1.83 -8.66
CA THR A 148 -20.80 -0.80 -8.87
C THR A 148 -21.01 0.13 -7.68
N ASN A 149 -20.92 -0.39 -6.43
CA ASN A 149 -21.15 0.37 -5.19
C ASN A 149 -19.88 0.49 -4.35
N LEU A 150 -18.87 1.11 -4.91
CA LEU A 150 -17.56 1.21 -4.28
C LEU A 150 -17.57 2.22 -3.12
N PRO A 151 -16.91 1.90 -1.99
CA PRO A 151 -16.75 2.83 -0.86
C PRO A 151 -15.84 4.01 -1.20
N CYS A 152 -14.86 3.81 -2.09
CA CYS A 152 -13.91 4.79 -2.59
C CYS A 152 -13.50 4.41 -4.03
N ASP A 153 -12.63 5.18 -4.66
CA ASP A 153 -12.01 4.76 -5.91
C ASP A 153 -11.12 3.52 -5.68
N VAL A 154 -11.09 2.57 -6.62
CA VAL A 154 -10.39 1.29 -6.48
C VAL A 154 -9.43 1.09 -7.65
N ILE A 155 -8.15 0.84 -7.37
CA ILE A 155 -7.17 0.46 -8.37
C ILE A 155 -6.85 -1.03 -8.22
N VAL A 156 -7.38 -1.85 -9.12
CA VAL A 156 -7.04 -3.27 -9.16
C VAL A 156 -5.72 -3.45 -9.92
N LYS A 157 -4.70 -3.93 -9.17
CA LYS A 157 -3.31 -3.98 -9.66
C LYS A 157 -3.02 -5.25 -10.44
N LYS A 158 -2.21 -5.10 -11.51
CA LYS A 158 -1.46 -6.18 -12.18
C LYS A 158 -2.31 -7.24 -12.87
N HIS A 159 -3.19 -6.85 -13.78
CA HIS A 159 -3.62 -7.74 -14.85
C HIS A 159 -2.48 -7.91 -15.86
N ILE A 160 -2.18 -9.12 -16.25
CA ILE A 160 -1.15 -9.40 -17.27
C ILE A 160 -1.86 -9.80 -18.56
N VAL A 161 -1.72 -8.98 -19.60
CA VAL A 161 -2.32 -9.22 -20.91
C VAL A 161 -1.30 -8.87 -21.99
N ALA A 162 -1.04 -9.78 -22.91
CA ALA A 162 -0.19 -9.56 -24.09
C ALA A 162 1.17 -8.90 -23.78
N GLY A 163 1.86 -9.35 -22.73
CA GLY A 163 3.17 -8.81 -22.34
C GLY A 163 3.13 -7.44 -21.66
N LYS A 164 1.96 -6.98 -21.25
CA LYS A 164 1.76 -5.73 -20.50
C LYS A 164 1.27 -6.01 -19.08
N SER A 165 1.64 -5.14 -18.15
CA SER A 165 1.08 -5.05 -16.81
C SER A 165 0.05 -3.93 -16.79
N ILE A 166 -1.21 -4.27 -16.54
CA ILE A 166 -2.35 -3.34 -16.56
C ILE A 166 -2.88 -3.18 -15.14
N ASP A 167 -3.06 -1.94 -14.69
CA ASP A 167 -3.82 -1.60 -13.49
C ASP A 167 -5.10 -0.90 -13.92
N THR A 168 -6.23 -1.33 -13.36
CA THR A 168 -7.55 -0.79 -13.71
C THR A 168 -8.09 0.04 -12.57
N LEU A 169 -8.36 1.31 -12.84
CA LEU A 169 -9.04 2.24 -11.94
C LEU A 169 -10.55 2.13 -12.15
N TYR A 170 -11.27 1.75 -11.11
CA TYR A 170 -12.72 1.81 -10.99
C TYR A 170 -13.08 3.00 -10.10
N ARG A 171 -13.78 3.97 -10.66
CA ARG A 171 -14.22 5.16 -9.94
C ARG A 171 -15.59 4.94 -9.29
N LYS A 172 -15.84 5.61 -8.17
CA LYS A 172 -17.17 5.65 -7.53
C LYS A 172 -18.28 6.13 -8.44
N ASN A 173 -17.98 6.94 -9.46
CA ASN A 173 -18.94 7.42 -10.47
C ASN A 173 -19.21 6.41 -11.58
N GLY A 174 -18.65 5.21 -11.51
CA GLY A 174 -18.82 4.13 -12.48
C GLY A 174 -17.87 4.20 -13.69
N SER A 175 -17.01 5.23 -13.81
CA SER A 175 -16.03 5.26 -14.90
C SER A 175 -14.88 4.28 -14.64
N VAL A 176 -14.33 3.71 -15.71
CA VAL A 176 -13.25 2.72 -15.68
C VAL A 176 -12.13 3.18 -16.61
N GLN A 177 -10.88 3.10 -16.14
CA GLN A 177 -9.70 3.47 -16.91
C GLN A 177 -8.54 2.51 -16.66
N ASN A 178 -7.84 2.13 -17.72
CA ASN A 178 -6.67 1.27 -17.66
C ASN A 178 -5.37 2.08 -17.78
N PHE A 179 -4.37 1.66 -17.01
CA PHE A 179 -3.01 2.17 -17.03
C PHE A 179 -2.04 1.04 -17.35
N GLU A 180 -1.17 1.21 -18.31
CA GLU A 180 -0.33 0.16 -18.85
C GLU A 180 1.16 0.49 -18.70
N THR A 181 1.96 -0.55 -18.44
CA THR A 181 3.42 -0.55 -18.62
C THR A 181 3.83 -1.87 -19.28
N PRO A 182 5.00 -1.95 -19.90
CA PRO A 182 5.54 -3.25 -20.29
C PRO A 182 5.62 -4.17 -19.08
N LEU A 183 5.48 -5.48 -19.30
CA LEU A 183 5.69 -6.45 -18.25
C LEU A 183 7.17 -6.53 -17.93
N ALA A 184 7.54 -6.24 -16.70
CA ALA A 184 8.91 -6.38 -16.23
C ALA A 184 9.18 -7.86 -15.88
N ASP A 185 10.32 -8.36 -16.36
CA ASP A 185 10.84 -9.68 -16.00
C ASP A 185 12.08 -9.49 -15.08
N PRO A 186 12.24 -10.29 -14.04
CA PRO A 186 11.46 -11.43 -13.58
C PRO A 186 10.39 -11.06 -12.56
N LEU A 187 9.42 -11.87 -12.57
CA LEU A 187 8.06 -11.78 -12.10
C LEU A 187 7.79 -11.75 -10.62
N VAL A 188 8.72 -12.01 -9.75
CA VAL A 188 8.41 -12.14 -8.32
C VAL A 188 9.22 -11.14 -7.50
N ILE A 189 8.64 -9.97 -7.33
CA ILE A 189 9.23 -8.88 -6.55
C ILE A 189 8.43 -8.66 -5.27
N ILE A 190 9.14 -8.42 -4.18
CA ILE A 190 8.56 -8.07 -2.89
C ILE A 190 8.40 -6.55 -2.81
N GLY A 191 7.27 -6.10 -2.23
CA GLY A 191 7.04 -4.71 -1.86
C GLY A 191 6.51 -3.80 -2.97
N ALA A 192 6.27 -4.32 -4.20
CA ALA A 192 5.73 -3.50 -5.28
C ALA A 192 4.37 -2.84 -4.92
N GLY A 193 3.48 -3.56 -4.21
CA GLY A 193 2.20 -3.02 -3.73
C GLY A 193 2.39 -1.87 -2.74
N CYS A 194 3.19 -2.09 -1.69
CA CYS A 194 3.50 -1.06 -0.69
C CYS A 194 4.13 0.17 -1.35
N THR A 195 5.14 -0.04 -2.21
CA THR A 195 5.83 1.04 -2.93
C THR A 195 4.84 1.82 -3.82
N PHE A 196 3.95 1.13 -4.54
CA PHE A 196 2.94 1.78 -5.39
C PHE A 196 1.98 2.64 -4.57
N SER A 197 1.39 2.10 -3.51
CA SER A 197 0.44 2.84 -2.67
C SER A 197 1.09 4.06 -2.00
N SER A 198 2.35 3.95 -1.57
CA SER A 198 3.10 5.09 -1.02
C SER A 198 3.47 6.13 -2.08
N SER A 199 3.78 5.71 -3.31
CA SER A 199 3.97 6.64 -4.43
C SER A 199 2.72 7.46 -4.70
N LEU A 200 1.54 6.82 -4.70
CA LEU A 200 0.25 7.52 -4.84
C LEU A 200 0.05 8.54 -3.72
N ALA A 201 0.30 8.15 -2.46
CA ALA A 201 0.14 9.07 -1.33
C ALA A 201 1.04 10.30 -1.47
N CYS A 202 2.30 10.12 -1.89
CA CYS A 202 3.23 11.23 -2.14
C CYS A 202 2.77 12.14 -3.26
N LEU A 203 2.33 11.58 -4.38
CA LEU A 203 1.91 12.34 -5.56
C LEU A 203 0.60 13.09 -5.31
N LEU A 204 -0.38 12.47 -4.64
CA LEU A 204 -1.61 13.15 -4.21
C LEU A 204 -1.32 14.28 -3.20
N ALA A 205 -0.41 14.07 -2.26
CA ALA A 205 0.05 15.13 -1.34
C ALA A 205 0.66 16.32 -2.06
N ARG A 206 1.27 16.10 -3.22
CA ARG A 206 1.85 17.15 -4.09
C ARG A 206 0.82 17.85 -4.96
N GLY A 207 -0.43 17.38 -4.96
CA GLY A 207 -1.54 17.95 -5.74
C GLY A 207 -1.69 17.36 -7.14
N GLU A 208 -1.04 16.23 -7.43
CA GLU A 208 -1.26 15.51 -8.68
C GLU A 208 -2.69 14.95 -8.75
N SER A 209 -3.24 14.85 -9.95
CA SER A 209 -4.48 14.09 -10.16
C SER A 209 -4.24 12.60 -9.90
N LEU A 210 -5.29 11.86 -9.59
CA LEU A 210 -5.17 10.41 -9.34
C LEU A 210 -4.63 9.68 -10.57
N GLU A 211 -5.05 10.06 -11.77
CA GLU A 211 -4.58 9.49 -13.04
C GLU A 211 -3.07 9.72 -13.24
N SER A 212 -2.62 10.96 -13.01
CA SER A 212 -1.20 11.32 -13.08
C SER A 212 -0.39 10.53 -12.05
N ALA A 213 -0.91 10.42 -10.81
CA ALA A 213 -0.26 9.67 -9.74
C ALA A 213 -0.15 8.17 -10.07
N ILE A 214 -1.19 7.57 -10.65
CA ILE A 214 -1.16 6.16 -11.07
C ILE A 214 -0.11 5.95 -12.15
N GLN A 215 -0.10 6.77 -13.19
CA GLN A 215 0.84 6.63 -14.30
C GLN A 215 2.30 6.76 -13.81
N GLN A 216 2.62 7.81 -13.06
CA GLN A 216 3.96 8.03 -12.50
C GLN A 216 4.37 6.91 -11.52
N GLY A 217 3.46 6.47 -10.67
CA GLY A 217 3.68 5.35 -9.73
C GLY A 217 3.99 4.04 -10.47
N LYS A 218 3.28 3.75 -11.56
CA LYS A 218 3.53 2.56 -12.39
C LYS A 218 4.90 2.62 -13.07
N GLU A 219 5.27 3.75 -13.64
CA GLU A 219 6.57 3.95 -14.28
C GLU A 219 7.72 3.79 -13.28
N TYR A 220 7.57 4.36 -12.08
CA TYR A 220 8.52 4.17 -11.00
C TYR A 220 8.67 2.70 -10.62
N ILE A 221 7.57 1.98 -10.42
CA ILE A 221 7.59 0.56 -10.10
C ILE A 221 8.25 -0.25 -11.23
N TYR A 222 7.91 0.01 -12.48
CA TYR A 222 8.52 -0.67 -13.62
C TYR A 222 10.05 -0.50 -13.61
N ASN A 223 10.55 0.74 -13.48
CA ASN A 223 11.97 1.03 -13.43
C ASN A 223 12.67 0.41 -12.21
N ALA A 224 12.02 0.44 -11.04
CA ALA A 224 12.53 -0.19 -9.83
C ALA A 224 12.58 -1.72 -9.92
N ILE A 225 11.72 -2.34 -10.73
CA ILE A 225 11.70 -3.79 -11.00
C ILE A 225 12.86 -4.18 -11.94
N ILE A 226 13.00 -3.51 -13.08
CA ILE A 226 14.01 -3.89 -14.08
C ILE A 226 15.44 -3.67 -13.57
N THR A 227 15.62 -2.77 -12.62
CA THR A 227 16.90 -2.52 -11.92
C THR A 227 16.97 -3.20 -10.54
N GLY A 228 16.10 -4.17 -10.29
CA GLY A 228 15.94 -4.83 -9.00
C GLY A 228 17.21 -5.49 -8.45
N ILE A 229 17.26 -5.61 -7.12
CA ILE A 229 18.40 -6.11 -6.36
C ILE A 229 18.26 -7.62 -6.17
N ASP A 230 19.28 -8.36 -6.58
CA ASP A 230 19.35 -9.81 -6.34
C ASP A 230 19.60 -10.14 -4.87
N THR A 231 19.13 -11.30 -4.44
CA THR A 231 19.38 -11.82 -3.09
C THR A 231 20.08 -13.17 -3.18
N ASN A 232 20.82 -13.53 -2.12
CA ASN A 232 21.52 -14.84 -2.05
C ASN A 232 20.56 -16.04 -2.13
N LEU A 233 19.27 -15.86 -1.84
CA LEU A 233 18.29 -16.93 -1.97
C LEU A 233 17.85 -17.17 -3.42
N GLY A 234 18.07 -16.21 -4.35
CA GLY A 234 17.76 -16.34 -5.76
C GLY A 234 16.28 -16.53 -6.13
N VAL A 235 15.39 -16.54 -5.12
CA VAL A 235 13.96 -16.84 -5.31
C VAL A 235 13.19 -15.62 -5.80
N ARG A 236 13.59 -14.43 -5.33
CA ARG A 236 12.92 -13.15 -5.61
C ARG A 236 13.90 -12.00 -5.55
N LYS A 237 13.62 -10.97 -6.36
CA LYS A 237 14.35 -9.70 -6.29
C LYS A 237 13.67 -8.70 -5.34
N LEU A 238 14.46 -7.76 -4.83
CA LEU A 238 13.96 -6.56 -4.14
C LEU A 238 13.93 -5.39 -5.12
N LEU A 239 13.01 -4.45 -4.90
CA LEU A 239 12.95 -3.23 -5.68
C LEU A 239 14.18 -2.35 -5.47
N ASN A 240 14.71 -1.80 -6.53
CA ASN A 240 15.67 -0.69 -6.46
C ASN A 240 14.91 0.63 -6.28
N HIS A 241 14.65 1.03 -5.05
CA HIS A 241 13.95 2.28 -4.76
C HIS A 241 14.77 3.53 -5.09
N GLY A 242 16.08 3.39 -5.29
CA GLY A 242 16.98 4.48 -5.66
C GLY A 242 17.07 4.75 -7.17
N VAL A 243 16.23 4.09 -7.99
CA VAL A 243 16.21 4.31 -9.44
C VAL A 243 15.92 5.79 -9.74
N LYS A 244 16.69 6.37 -10.68
CA LYS A 244 16.47 7.73 -11.21
C LYS A 244 15.67 7.63 -12.50
N PHE A 245 14.77 8.59 -12.72
CA PHE A 245 14.07 8.78 -14.00
C PHE A 245 14.97 9.48 -15.01
#